data_55dfd7a05de80437b391a91706c4ea78
#
_entry.id   55dfd7a05de80437b391a91706c4ea78
#
_cell.length_a   1.000
_cell.length_b   1.000
_cell.length_c   1.000
_cell.angle_alpha   90.00
_cell.angle_beta   90.00
_cell.angle_gamma   90.00
#
_symmetry.space_group_name_H-M   'P 1'
#
loop_
_entity.id
_entity.type
_entity.pdbx_description
1 polymer ?
#
loop_
_entity_poly.entity_id
_entity_poly.type
_entity_poly.pdbx_seq_one_letter_code
_entity_poly.pdbx_strand_id
1 'polypeptide(L)'
;MPNFKKLLTDNIYPILFTVIVLIFFYPFILFGKIPIPADTIVGMYHPFRDTVWDGYTGGVPFKNFLITDPVRQQYVWRKIAIEELKKGKLPLWNPYSFSGTPLLANFQTAAFYPLNIIFF
;
A
#
# COMPACT_ATOMS: atom_id res chain seq x y z
N MET A 1 15.58 18.10 -36.54
CA MET A 1 14.54 17.42 -35.75
C MET A 1 15.05 16.03 -35.41
N PRO A 2 15.02 15.59 -34.17
CA PRO A 2 15.43 14.22 -33.83
C PRO A 2 14.52 13.23 -34.56
N ASN A 3 15.14 12.22 -35.15
CA ASN A 3 14.41 11.20 -35.89
C ASN A 3 13.57 10.38 -34.91
N PHE A 4 12.23 10.51 -34.97
CA PHE A 4 11.29 9.85 -34.08
C PHE A 4 11.52 8.33 -33.98
N LYS A 5 11.88 7.69 -35.11
CA LYS A 5 12.22 6.26 -35.12
C LYS A 5 13.44 5.96 -34.25
N LYS A 6 14.47 6.79 -34.31
CA LYS A 6 15.69 6.60 -33.50
C LYS A 6 15.38 6.80 -32.02
N LEU A 7 14.57 7.81 -31.67
CA LEU A 7 14.15 8.05 -30.29
C LEU A 7 13.37 6.84 -29.71
N LEU A 8 12.49 6.23 -30.49
CA LEU A 8 11.77 5.03 -30.08
C LEU A 8 12.69 3.82 -29.92
N THR A 9 13.62 3.62 -30.85
CA THR A 9 14.55 2.48 -30.79
C THR A 9 15.48 2.58 -29.60
N ASP A 10 16.02 3.77 -29.33
CA ASP A 10 16.94 4.00 -28.22
C ASP A 10 16.26 3.87 -26.84
N ASN A 11 14.92 4.04 -26.78
CA ASN A 11 14.15 3.98 -25.54
C ASN A 11 13.17 2.81 -25.47
N ILE A 12 13.29 1.81 -26.35
CA ILE A 12 12.33 0.70 -26.40
C ILE A 12 12.19 -0.05 -25.07
N TYR A 13 13.29 -0.31 -24.37
CA TYR A 13 13.27 -1.03 -23.09
C TYR A 13 12.59 -0.24 -21.96
N PRO A 14 12.91 1.02 -21.71
CA PRO A 14 12.18 1.81 -20.72
C PRO A 14 10.69 2.01 -21.08
N ILE A 15 10.35 2.15 -22.36
CA ILE A 15 8.97 2.22 -22.80
C ILE A 15 8.24 0.91 -22.51
N LEU A 16 8.81 -0.22 -22.89
CA LEU A 16 8.24 -1.55 -22.65
C LEU A 16 8.04 -1.79 -21.16
N PHE A 17 9.05 -1.48 -20.35
CA PHE A 17 8.95 -1.60 -18.89
C PHE A 17 7.83 -0.72 -18.31
N THR A 18 7.73 0.52 -18.74
CA THR A 18 6.67 1.43 -18.32
C THR A 18 5.29 0.88 -18.67
N VAL A 19 5.11 0.36 -19.90
CA VAL A 19 3.84 -0.24 -20.33
C VAL A 19 3.49 -1.45 -19.47
N ILE A 20 4.44 -2.32 -19.19
CA ILE A 20 4.23 -3.49 -18.31
C ILE A 20 3.80 -3.04 -16.91
N VAL A 21 4.47 -2.05 -16.33
CA VAL A 21 4.13 -1.49 -15.02
C VAL A 21 2.71 -0.90 -15.03
N LEU A 22 2.36 -0.12 -16.05
CA LEU A 22 1.03 0.45 -16.19
C LEU A 22 -0.06 -0.63 -16.33
N ILE A 23 0.19 -1.68 -17.11
CA ILE A 23 -0.72 -2.82 -17.24
C ILE A 23 -0.87 -3.55 -15.89
N PHE A 24 0.23 -3.76 -15.15
CA PHE A 24 0.18 -4.45 -13.88
C PHE A 24 -0.54 -3.64 -12.80
N PHE A 25 -0.32 -2.33 -12.78
CA PHE A 25 -0.87 -1.43 -11.76
C PHE A 25 -2.14 -0.68 -12.20
N TYR A 26 -2.75 -1.03 -13.35
CA TYR A 26 -3.93 -0.33 -13.84
C TYR A 26 -5.09 -0.22 -12.83
N PRO A 27 -5.38 -1.24 -11.96
CA PRO A 27 -6.48 -1.13 -11.02
C PRO A 27 -6.24 -0.04 -9.96
N PHE A 28 -4.98 0.22 -9.64
CA PHE A 28 -4.59 1.24 -8.67
C PHE A 28 -4.63 2.64 -9.29
N ILE A 29 -4.15 2.74 -10.54
CA ILE A 29 -4.08 4.01 -11.26
C ILE A 29 -5.48 4.49 -11.70
N LEU A 30 -6.30 3.59 -12.26
CA LEU A 30 -7.59 3.98 -12.83
C LEU A 30 -8.75 3.91 -11.83
N PHE A 31 -8.70 3.01 -10.87
CA PHE A 31 -9.81 2.80 -9.92
C PHE A 31 -9.48 3.20 -8.49
N GLY A 32 -8.32 3.82 -8.24
CA GLY A 32 -7.91 4.26 -6.91
C GLY A 32 -7.80 3.14 -5.87
N LYS A 33 -7.62 1.89 -6.32
CA LYS A 33 -7.43 0.75 -5.40
C LYS A 33 -6.07 0.86 -4.71
N ILE A 34 -5.98 0.33 -3.50
CA ILE A 34 -4.73 0.27 -2.76
C ILE A 34 -4.16 -1.15 -2.89
N PRO A 35 -2.87 -1.32 -3.26
CA PRO A 35 -2.26 -2.64 -3.45
C PRO A 35 -1.88 -3.28 -2.11
N ILE A 36 -2.88 -3.57 -1.29
CA ILE A 36 -2.71 -4.25 0.00
C ILE A 36 -3.55 -5.52 0.05
N PRO A 37 -3.09 -6.59 0.71
CA PRO A 37 -3.82 -7.84 0.85
C PRO A 37 -4.93 -7.72 1.93
N ALA A 38 -5.93 -6.84 1.69
CA ALA A 38 -6.99 -6.55 2.66
C ALA A 38 -7.91 -7.75 2.92
N ASP A 39 -7.97 -8.70 1.99
CA ASP A 39 -8.67 -9.97 2.11
C ASP A 39 -8.22 -10.78 3.34
N THR A 40 -6.96 -10.62 3.76
CA THR A 40 -6.45 -11.28 4.98
C THR A 40 -7.18 -10.84 6.24
N ILE A 41 -7.58 -9.57 6.35
CA ILE A 41 -8.35 -9.08 7.50
C ILE A 41 -9.76 -9.65 7.47
N VAL A 42 -10.40 -9.62 6.30
CA VAL A 42 -11.76 -10.12 6.13
C VAL A 42 -11.83 -11.62 6.43
N GLY A 43 -10.86 -12.39 5.94
CA GLY A 43 -10.86 -13.85 6.15
C GLY A 43 -10.45 -14.31 7.55
N MET A 44 -9.82 -13.45 8.37
CA MET A 44 -9.30 -13.84 9.69
C MET A 44 -10.15 -13.38 10.87
N TYR A 45 -10.84 -12.26 10.76
CA TYR A 45 -11.48 -11.60 11.90
C TYR A 45 -13.00 -11.66 11.87
N HIS A 46 -13.59 -12.01 13.03
CA HIS A 46 -15.01 -11.82 13.27
C HIS A 46 -15.34 -10.32 13.42
N PRO A 47 -16.50 -9.86 12.97
CA PRO A 47 -17.56 -10.61 12.29
C PRO A 47 -17.35 -10.72 10.77
N PHE A 48 -16.29 -10.13 10.21
CA PHE A 48 -16.09 -9.99 8.77
C PHE A 48 -16.01 -11.34 8.05
N ARG A 49 -15.34 -12.34 8.65
CA ARG A 49 -15.20 -13.67 8.05
C ARG A 49 -16.52 -14.41 7.92
N ASP A 50 -17.51 -14.07 8.74
CA ASP A 50 -18.83 -14.75 8.75
C ASP A 50 -19.85 -14.00 7.89
N THR A 51 -19.45 -12.86 7.32
CA THR A 51 -20.31 -12.04 6.46
C THR A 51 -20.26 -12.57 5.04
N VAL A 52 -21.43 -12.68 4.42
CA VAL A 52 -21.51 -12.94 2.98
C VAL A 52 -21.15 -11.66 2.22
N TRP A 53 -20.12 -11.74 1.38
CA TRP A 53 -19.65 -10.64 0.56
C TRP A 53 -20.05 -10.89 -0.90
N ASP A 54 -20.38 -9.82 -1.62
CA ASP A 54 -20.72 -9.91 -3.04
C ASP A 54 -19.60 -10.60 -3.83
N GLY A 55 -19.97 -11.67 -4.54
CA GLY A 55 -19.03 -12.53 -5.26
C GLY A 55 -18.32 -13.61 -4.43
N TYR A 56 -18.58 -13.69 -3.11
CA TYR A 56 -17.94 -14.65 -2.21
C TYR A 56 -18.97 -15.28 -1.25
N THR A 57 -19.78 -16.18 -1.74
CA THR A 57 -20.86 -16.84 -0.95
C THR A 57 -20.33 -17.77 0.15
N GLY A 58 -19.11 -18.23 0.05
CA GLY A 58 -18.44 -19.10 1.03
C GLY A 58 -17.42 -18.38 1.94
N GLY A 59 -17.46 -17.04 2.01
CA GLY A 59 -16.45 -16.22 2.66
C GLY A 59 -15.31 -15.81 1.71
N VAL A 60 -14.59 -14.76 2.04
CA VAL A 60 -13.48 -14.28 1.22
C VAL A 60 -12.28 -15.21 1.37
N PRO A 61 -11.82 -15.88 0.29
CA PRO A 61 -10.65 -16.73 0.35
C PRO A 61 -9.39 -15.89 0.46
N PHE A 62 -8.78 -15.82 1.63
CA PHE A 62 -7.46 -15.19 1.75
C PHE A 62 -6.35 -16.18 1.41
N LYS A 63 -5.38 -15.70 0.65
CA LYS A 63 -4.42 -16.57 -0.04
C LYS A 63 -3.18 -16.92 0.79
N ASN A 64 -2.78 -16.06 1.72
CA ASN A 64 -1.56 -16.26 2.48
C ASN A 64 -1.64 -15.64 3.87
N PHE A 65 -1.61 -16.47 4.90
CA PHE A 65 -1.60 -16.06 6.31
C PHE A 65 -0.37 -15.24 6.72
N LEU A 66 0.75 -15.46 6.05
CA LEU A 66 2.01 -14.82 6.41
C LEU A 66 2.08 -13.37 5.94
N ILE A 67 1.23 -12.97 4.98
CA ILE A 67 1.21 -11.60 4.44
C ILE A 67 0.16 -10.76 5.18
N THR A 68 0.23 -10.69 6.48
CA THR A 68 -0.68 -9.85 7.29
C THR A 68 -0.08 -8.49 7.62
N ASP A 69 1.23 -8.39 7.75
CA ASP A 69 1.93 -7.19 8.17
C ASP A 69 1.68 -5.95 7.31
N PRO A 70 1.59 -6.05 5.96
CA PRO A 70 1.27 -4.89 5.14
C PRO A 70 -0.03 -4.20 5.54
N VAL A 71 -1.04 -4.96 5.96
CA VAL A 71 -2.36 -4.43 6.34
C VAL A 71 -2.44 -4.09 7.82
N ARG A 72 -1.98 -5.00 8.69
CA ARG A 72 -2.12 -4.88 10.14
C ARG A 72 -1.17 -3.87 10.77
N GLN A 73 -0.02 -3.68 10.17
CA GLN A 73 1.08 -2.91 10.73
C GLN A 73 1.52 -1.79 9.79
N GLN A 74 2.13 -2.12 8.66
CA GLN A 74 2.81 -1.14 7.82
C GLN A 74 1.88 -0.05 7.28
N TYR A 75 0.70 -0.41 6.79
CA TYR A 75 -0.29 0.56 6.32
C TYR A 75 -0.75 1.48 7.46
N VAL A 76 -1.09 0.90 8.62
CA VAL A 76 -1.57 1.66 9.78
C VAL A 76 -0.50 2.61 10.29
N TRP A 77 0.72 2.12 10.48
CA TRP A 77 1.83 2.95 10.97
C TRP A 77 2.15 4.10 10.01
N ARG A 78 2.21 3.84 8.71
CA ARG A 78 2.45 4.89 7.71
C ARG A 78 1.32 5.89 7.69
N LYS A 79 0.09 5.46 7.76
CA LYS A 79 -1.07 6.35 7.83
C LYS A 79 -0.97 7.31 9.03
N ILE A 80 -0.72 6.79 10.22
CA ILE A 80 -0.54 7.60 11.44
C ILE A 80 0.63 8.59 11.25
N ALA A 81 1.77 8.11 10.75
CA ALA A 81 2.94 8.96 10.53
C ALA A 81 2.64 10.11 9.56
N ILE A 82 1.98 9.83 8.44
CA ILE A 82 1.61 10.83 7.44
C ILE A 82 0.61 11.83 8.01
N GLU A 83 -0.40 11.39 8.76
CA GLU A 83 -1.39 12.27 9.38
C GLU A 83 -0.75 13.23 10.38
N GLU A 84 0.22 12.79 11.18
CA GLU A 84 0.94 13.67 12.10
C GLU A 84 1.85 14.66 11.35
N LEU A 85 2.56 14.20 10.32
CA LEU A 85 3.41 15.06 9.50
C LEU A 85 2.58 16.14 8.75
N LYS A 86 1.39 15.80 8.26
CA LYS A 86 0.46 16.78 7.66
C LYS A 86 0.02 17.87 8.63
N LYS A 87 -0.03 17.57 9.92
CA LYS A 87 -0.32 18.54 10.99
C LYS A 87 0.94 19.33 11.43
N GLY A 88 2.09 19.13 10.78
CA GLY A 88 3.37 19.71 11.17
C GLY A 88 3.97 19.11 12.45
N LYS A 89 3.54 17.93 12.84
CA LYS A 89 4.00 17.24 14.06
C LYS A 89 4.90 16.05 13.70
N LEU A 90 5.88 15.78 14.56
CA LEU A 90 6.67 14.56 14.45
C LEU A 90 5.84 13.35 14.87
N PRO A 91 5.86 12.24 14.10
CA PRO A 91 5.10 11.03 14.41
C PRO A 91 5.79 10.21 15.51
N LEU A 92 5.88 10.73 16.72
CA LEU A 92 6.66 10.13 17.81
C LEU A 92 5.98 8.89 18.41
N TRP A 93 4.65 8.88 18.47
CA TRP A 93 3.87 7.93 19.25
C TRP A 93 2.70 7.33 18.47
N ASN A 94 2.51 6.03 18.59
CA ASN A 94 1.32 5.31 18.14
C ASN A 94 0.45 4.95 19.34
N PRO A 95 -0.69 5.60 19.55
CA PRO A 95 -1.54 5.32 20.71
C PRO A 95 -2.41 4.07 20.57
N TYR A 96 -2.47 3.48 19.37
CA TYR A 96 -3.44 2.43 19.06
C TYR A 96 -2.92 1.00 19.27
N SER A 97 -1.63 0.82 19.52
CA SER A 97 -1.03 -0.50 19.70
C SER A 97 -0.47 -0.64 21.12
N PHE A 98 -0.80 -1.74 21.81
CA PHE A 98 -0.25 -2.11 23.12
C PHE A 98 -0.30 -0.99 24.19
N SER A 99 -1.39 -0.23 24.25
CA SER A 99 -1.53 0.95 25.12
C SER A 99 -0.56 2.09 24.76
N GLY A 100 0.05 2.02 23.59
CA GLY A 100 0.95 3.03 23.05
C GLY A 100 2.35 2.53 22.83
N THR A 101 2.92 2.85 21.66
CA THR A 101 4.29 2.46 21.27
C THR A 101 5.02 3.60 20.58
N PRO A 102 6.37 3.68 20.69
CA PRO A 102 7.16 4.64 19.93
C PRO A 102 7.03 4.38 18.43
N LEU A 103 6.43 5.32 17.70
CA LEU A 103 6.21 5.17 16.25
C LEU A 103 7.46 5.54 15.45
N LEU A 104 8.11 6.64 15.80
CA LEU A 104 9.29 7.12 15.07
C LEU A 104 10.49 6.17 15.20
N ALA A 105 10.62 5.50 16.34
CA ALA A 105 11.68 4.52 16.57
C ALA A 105 11.45 3.19 15.82
N ASN A 106 10.26 2.99 15.30
CA ASN A 106 9.95 1.84 14.46
C ASN A 106 10.42 2.09 13.01
N PHE A 107 11.56 1.52 12.63
CA PHE A 107 12.13 1.66 11.29
C PHE A 107 11.20 1.22 10.15
N GLN A 108 10.30 0.30 10.41
CA GLN A 108 9.36 -0.21 9.41
C GLN A 108 8.30 0.82 8.99
N THR A 109 8.09 1.87 9.79
CA THR A 109 7.23 2.99 9.38
C THR A 109 7.81 3.76 8.21
N ALA A 110 9.15 3.79 8.11
CA ALA A 110 9.88 4.58 7.12
C ALA A 110 9.41 6.05 7.07
N ALA A 111 9.05 6.65 8.23
CA ALA A 111 8.39 7.94 8.32
C ALA A 111 9.14 9.07 7.59
N PHE A 112 10.47 9.03 7.60
CA PHE A 112 11.32 10.02 6.93
C PHE A 112 11.94 9.54 5.61
N TYR A 113 11.47 8.41 5.06
CA TYR A 113 11.93 8.00 3.75
C TYR A 113 11.45 8.99 2.69
N PRO A 114 12.36 9.63 1.93
CA PRO A 114 12.01 10.77 1.07
C PRO A 114 10.90 10.48 0.05
N LEU A 115 10.86 9.26 -0.50
CA LEU A 115 9.86 8.88 -1.49
C LEU A 115 8.47 8.70 -0.88
N ASN A 116 8.32 8.66 0.45
CA ASN A 116 7.01 8.62 1.08
C ASN A 116 6.23 9.92 0.90
N ILE A 117 6.87 11.00 0.43
CA ILE A 117 6.20 12.26 0.13
C ILE A 117 5.07 12.11 -0.90
N ILE A 118 5.13 11.07 -1.73
CA ILE A 118 4.05 10.78 -2.71
C ILE A 118 2.72 10.38 -2.06
N PHE A 119 2.74 10.02 -0.78
CA PHE A 119 1.54 9.66 0.00
C PHE A 119 0.96 10.83 0.78
N PHE A 120 1.61 12.00 0.74
CA PHE A 120 1.10 13.23 1.34
C PHE A 120 0.11 13.92 0.41
#